data_0bc9e14905dfa47e13db57f7eedcb128
#
_entry.id   0bc9e14905dfa47e13db57f7eedcb128
#
_cell.length_a   1.000
_cell.length_b   1.000
_cell.length_c   1.000
_cell.angle_alpha   90.00
_cell.angle_beta   90.00
_cell.angle_gamma   90.00
#
_symmetry.space_group_name_H-M   'P 1'
#
loop_
_entity.id
_entity.type
_entity.pdbx_description
1 polymer ?
#
loop_
_entity_poly.entity_id
_entity_poly.type
_entity_poly.pdbx_seq_one_letter_code
_entity_poly.pdbx_strand_id
1 'polypeptide(L)'
;LLQRYPKSLLLGEDIRSPYGGAFKVTQNLSLHYPDRILNTPISEAAIVGIGSGLALGGYFALVEIMFGDFMTLTLDQILNHASKFCAMYNQQVTANFIVRTPMGGGRGYGPTHSQTLDRHFMGIPGLSIVALNTLLDPQPLYQTIAEQGQSITLVIENKLQYAQALRAELPPGFRAFVTLEAFPTVWIKPDATTVD
;
A
#
# COMPACT_ATOMS: atom_id res chain seq x y z
N LEU A 1 -4.05 -7.45 -10.10
CA LEU A 1 -5.02 -6.37 -10.19
C LEU A 1 -5.19 -5.87 -11.62
N LEU A 2 -4.15 -5.38 -12.27
CA LEU A 2 -4.23 -4.83 -13.64
C LEU A 2 -4.87 -5.77 -14.66
N GLN A 3 -4.63 -7.08 -14.55
CA GLN A 3 -5.25 -8.07 -15.42
C GLN A 3 -6.75 -8.26 -15.12
N ARG A 4 -7.11 -8.28 -13.83
CA ARG A 4 -8.49 -8.58 -13.38
C ARG A 4 -9.42 -7.37 -13.48
N TYR A 5 -8.88 -6.16 -13.27
CA TYR A 5 -9.66 -4.93 -13.24
C TYR A 5 -9.25 -4.00 -14.40
N PRO A 6 -9.99 -3.98 -15.53
CA PRO A 6 -9.65 -3.19 -16.70
C PRO A 6 -9.55 -1.68 -16.43
N LYS A 7 -10.31 -1.17 -15.48
CA LYS A 7 -10.28 0.24 -15.04
C LYS A 7 -9.26 0.52 -13.94
N SER A 8 -8.29 -0.38 -13.68
CA SER A 8 -7.22 -0.10 -12.73
C SER A 8 -6.05 0.64 -13.39
N LEU A 9 -5.49 1.60 -12.66
CA LEU A 9 -4.34 2.41 -13.05
C LEU A 9 -3.29 2.38 -11.94
N LEU A 10 -2.02 2.34 -12.31
CA LEU A 10 -0.91 2.51 -11.38
C LEU A 10 -0.19 3.81 -11.73
N LEU A 11 -0.01 4.68 -10.75
CA LEU A 11 0.66 5.97 -10.93
C LEU A 11 1.70 6.20 -9.81
N GLY A 12 2.79 6.84 -10.17
CA GLY A 12 3.90 7.14 -9.26
C GLY A 12 5.15 7.59 -9.99
N GLU A 13 6.18 7.86 -9.22
CA GLU A 13 7.46 8.35 -9.73
C GLU A 13 8.30 7.20 -10.26
N ASP A 14 8.81 7.34 -11.48
CA ASP A 14 9.75 6.40 -12.12
C ASP A 14 9.30 4.92 -12.13
N ILE A 15 8.00 4.67 -12.13
CA ILE A 15 7.43 3.32 -12.06
C ILE A 15 7.41 2.58 -13.40
N ARG A 16 7.63 3.29 -14.53
CA ARG A 16 7.66 2.67 -15.87
C ARG A 16 9.01 2.00 -16.14
N SER A 17 8.99 1.03 -17.04
CA SER A 17 10.21 0.42 -17.59
C SER A 17 11.04 1.45 -18.36
N PRO A 18 12.37 1.34 -18.34
CA PRO A 18 13.18 0.24 -17.77
C PRO A 18 13.43 0.37 -16.27
N TYR A 19 13.11 1.51 -15.62
CA TYR A 19 13.44 1.72 -14.22
C TYR A 19 12.58 0.84 -13.29
N GLY A 20 11.26 0.91 -13.37
CA GLY A 20 10.35 0.02 -12.66
C GLY A 20 10.24 0.24 -11.16
N GLY A 21 10.32 1.51 -10.74
CA GLY A 21 10.31 1.93 -9.34
C GLY A 21 11.64 1.71 -8.61
N ALA A 22 11.81 2.36 -7.47
CA ALA A 22 13.05 2.32 -6.67
C ALA A 22 13.43 0.89 -6.23
N PHE A 23 12.46 0.01 -6.06
CA PHE A 23 12.64 -1.37 -5.63
C PHE A 23 12.29 -2.41 -6.71
N LYS A 24 12.13 -1.96 -7.96
CA LYS A 24 11.82 -2.83 -9.12
C LYS A 24 10.49 -3.59 -9.04
N VAL A 25 9.60 -3.20 -8.15
CA VAL A 25 8.30 -3.88 -7.94
C VAL A 25 7.40 -3.75 -9.17
N THR A 26 7.51 -2.64 -9.91
CA THR A 26 6.71 -2.34 -11.10
C THR A 26 7.44 -2.62 -12.41
N GLN A 27 8.64 -3.22 -12.33
CA GLN A 27 9.46 -3.52 -13.50
C GLN A 27 8.67 -4.34 -14.53
N ASN A 28 8.76 -3.92 -15.80
CA ASN A 28 8.10 -4.52 -16.96
C ASN A 28 6.56 -4.37 -17.00
N LEU A 29 5.88 -3.89 -15.96
CA LEU A 29 4.43 -3.70 -16.00
C LEU A 29 3.99 -2.77 -17.14
N SER A 30 4.74 -1.69 -17.40
CA SER A 30 4.42 -0.75 -18.48
C SER A 30 4.61 -1.32 -19.90
N LEU A 31 5.33 -2.43 -20.05
CA LEU A 31 5.44 -3.14 -21.32
C LEU A 31 4.15 -3.91 -21.64
N HIS A 32 3.48 -4.43 -20.61
CA HIS A 32 2.22 -5.16 -20.74
C HIS A 32 0.98 -4.26 -20.66
N TYR A 33 1.09 -3.13 -19.94
CA TYR A 33 -0.01 -2.21 -19.68
C TYR A 33 0.42 -0.75 -19.92
N PRO A 34 0.81 -0.37 -21.17
CA PRO A 34 1.44 0.92 -21.46
C PRO A 34 0.57 2.13 -21.07
N ASP A 35 -0.75 2.03 -21.23
CA ASP A 35 -1.70 3.11 -20.97
C ASP A 35 -2.21 3.14 -19.53
N ARG A 36 -1.79 2.18 -18.70
CA ARG A 36 -2.27 2.04 -17.34
C ARG A 36 -1.18 2.16 -16.27
N ILE A 37 0.06 2.33 -16.68
CA ILE A 37 1.21 2.60 -15.80
C ILE A 37 1.70 4.00 -16.13
N LEU A 38 1.49 4.94 -15.21
CA LEU A 38 1.67 6.36 -15.43
C LEU A 38 2.81 6.91 -14.57
N ASN A 39 3.91 7.34 -15.21
CA ASN A 39 4.91 8.13 -14.49
C ASN A 39 4.36 9.52 -14.20
N THR A 40 4.67 10.02 -13.03
CA THR A 40 4.33 11.37 -12.57
C THR A 40 5.59 12.20 -12.36
N PRO A 41 5.47 13.54 -12.38
CA PRO A 41 6.47 14.39 -11.75
C PRO A 41 6.59 14.10 -10.25
N ILE A 42 7.67 14.55 -9.62
CA ILE A 42 7.87 14.47 -8.16
C ILE A 42 6.93 15.50 -7.51
N SER A 43 5.79 15.00 -7.02
CA SER A 43 4.79 15.78 -6.29
C SER A 43 3.83 14.84 -5.59
N GLU A 44 4.17 14.37 -4.41
CA GLU A 44 3.44 13.31 -3.70
C GLU A 44 2.01 13.73 -3.36
N ALA A 45 1.79 15.00 -3.00
CA ALA A 45 0.45 15.53 -2.79
C ALA A 45 -0.40 15.44 -4.08
N ALA A 46 0.17 15.85 -5.23
CA ALA A 46 -0.54 15.76 -6.51
C ALA A 46 -0.80 14.31 -6.92
N ILE A 47 0.14 13.40 -6.68
CA ILE A 47 0.00 11.97 -6.99
C ILE A 47 -1.19 11.37 -6.24
N VAL A 48 -1.31 11.63 -4.94
CA VAL A 48 -2.45 11.16 -4.13
C VAL A 48 -3.74 11.87 -4.52
N GLY A 49 -3.69 13.18 -4.80
CA GLY A 49 -4.86 13.94 -5.26
C GLY A 49 -5.41 13.42 -6.59
N ILE A 50 -4.54 13.10 -7.56
CA ILE A 50 -4.92 12.47 -8.83
C ILE A 50 -5.51 11.09 -8.61
N GLY A 51 -4.87 10.25 -7.76
CA GLY A 51 -5.39 8.92 -7.41
C GLY A 51 -6.79 8.99 -6.83
N SER A 52 -7.03 9.95 -5.95
CA SER A 52 -8.32 10.23 -5.35
C SER A 52 -9.37 10.65 -6.39
N GLY A 53 -9.01 11.57 -7.30
CA GLY A 53 -9.87 12.00 -8.39
C GLY A 53 -10.22 10.87 -9.37
N LEU A 54 -9.25 10.01 -9.68
CA LEU A 54 -9.48 8.81 -10.50
C LEU A 54 -10.46 7.85 -9.82
N ALA A 55 -10.33 7.65 -8.51
CA ALA A 55 -11.25 6.81 -7.75
C ALA A 55 -12.69 7.35 -7.77
N LEU A 56 -12.87 8.66 -7.60
CA LEU A 56 -14.17 9.32 -7.76
C LEU A 56 -14.72 9.18 -9.19
N GLY A 57 -13.85 9.12 -10.19
CA GLY A 57 -14.19 8.85 -11.60
C GLY A 57 -14.48 7.38 -11.91
N GLY A 58 -14.49 6.49 -10.93
CA GLY A 58 -14.80 5.06 -11.09
C GLY A 58 -13.62 4.22 -11.59
N TYR A 59 -12.39 4.71 -11.45
CA TYR A 59 -11.17 3.93 -11.66
C TYR A 59 -10.68 3.35 -10.32
N PHE A 60 -10.02 2.22 -10.37
CA PHE A 60 -9.29 1.70 -9.22
C PHE A 60 -7.82 2.14 -9.34
N ALA A 61 -7.45 3.16 -8.58
CA ALA A 61 -6.11 3.71 -8.62
C ALA A 61 -5.20 2.99 -7.61
N LEU A 62 -4.01 2.60 -8.07
CA LEU A 62 -2.88 2.23 -7.23
C LEU A 62 -1.88 3.39 -7.30
N VAL A 63 -1.62 4.01 -6.18
CA VAL A 63 -0.69 5.13 -6.06
C VAL A 63 0.58 4.63 -5.39
N GLU A 64 1.73 4.83 -6.02
CA GLU A 64 3.03 4.58 -5.38
C GLU A 64 3.65 5.89 -4.92
N ILE A 65 3.95 5.98 -3.63
CA ILE A 65 4.86 6.97 -3.07
C ILE A 65 6.22 6.29 -2.89
N MET A 66 7.23 6.82 -3.53
CA MET A 66 8.53 6.16 -3.72
C MET A 66 9.22 5.77 -2.40
N PHE A 67 9.06 6.60 -1.35
CA PHE A 67 9.55 6.33 0.01
C PHE A 67 8.53 6.81 1.04
N GLY A 68 8.35 6.03 2.10
CA GLY A 68 7.43 6.34 3.18
C GLY A 68 7.73 7.63 3.94
N ASP A 69 8.96 8.10 3.86
CA ASP A 69 9.38 9.40 4.40
C ASP A 69 8.60 10.57 3.76
N PHE A 70 8.27 10.45 2.47
CA PHE A 70 7.54 11.48 1.72
C PHE A 70 6.01 11.36 1.86
N MET A 71 5.52 10.36 2.57
CA MET A 71 4.10 10.26 2.90
C MET A 71 3.59 11.47 3.68
N THR A 72 4.44 12.16 4.41
CA THR A 72 4.05 13.41 5.12
C THR A 72 3.59 14.51 4.16
N LEU A 73 4.09 14.54 2.93
CA LEU A 73 3.65 15.47 1.88
C LEU A 73 2.23 15.16 1.37
N THR A 74 1.75 13.95 1.60
CA THR A 74 0.41 13.50 1.16
C THR A 74 -0.66 13.67 2.23
N LEU A 75 -0.27 14.04 3.46
CA LEU A 75 -1.16 14.00 4.62
C LEU A 75 -2.44 14.81 4.41
N ASP A 76 -2.34 16.01 3.87
CA ASP A 76 -3.52 16.84 3.58
C ASP A 76 -4.49 16.16 2.60
N GLN A 77 -3.97 15.60 1.52
CA GLN A 77 -4.78 14.92 0.50
C GLN A 77 -5.47 13.66 1.05
N ILE A 78 -4.85 12.98 1.99
CA ILE A 78 -5.44 11.83 2.67
C ILE A 78 -6.44 12.30 3.73
N LEU A 79 -6.02 13.20 4.64
CA LEU A 79 -6.80 13.59 5.81
C LEU A 79 -8.00 14.47 5.45
N ASN A 80 -7.82 15.49 4.61
CA ASN A 80 -8.83 16.50 4.34
C ASN A 80 -9.65 16.23 3.07
N HIS A 81 -9.21 15.33 2.21
CA HIS A 81 -9.88 15.02 0.95
C HIS A 81 -10.30 13.54 0.88
N ALA A 82 -9.40 12.63 0.57
CA ALA A 82 -9.72 11.24 0.22
C ALA A 82 -10.52 10.50 1.31
N SER A 83 -10.14 10.64 2.58
CA SER A 83 -10.83 9.98 3.69
C SER A 83 -12.22 10.55 3.98
N LYS A 84 -12.55 11.71 3.44
CA LYS A 84 -13.80 12.42 3.75
C LYS A 84 -14.80 12.50 2.60
N PHE A 85 -14.40 12.21 1.37
CA PHE A 85 -15.29 12.35 0.22
C PHE A 85 -16.60 11.58 0.38
N CYS A 86 -16.57 10.34 0.84
CA CYS A 86 -17.79 9.56 1.04
C CYS A 86 -18.75 10.25 2.02
N ALA A 87 -18.24 10.79 3.13
CA ALA A 87 -19.04 11.50 4.11
C ALA A 87 -19.52 12.86 3.59
N MET A 88 -18.64 13.63 2.92
CA MET A 88 -18.98 14.95 2.37
C MET A 88 -20.08 14.88 1.31
N TYR A 89 -20.12 13.80 0.54
CA TYR A 89 -21.13 13.60 -0.50
C TYR A 89 -22.26 12.65 -0.05
N ASN A 90 -22.51 12.57 1.25
CA ASN A 90 -23.60 11.81 1.85
C ASN A 90 -23.64 10.34 1.36
N GLN A 91 -22.49 9.68 1.32
CA GLN A 91 -22.31 8.29 0.88
C GLN A 91 -22.72 8.02 -0.60
N GLN A 92 -22.87 9.06 -1.40
CA GLN A 92 -23.25 8.91 -2.83
C GLN A 92 -22.06 8.61 -3.72
N VAL A 93 -20.84 8.75 -3.21
CA VAL A 93 -19.60 8.44 -3.92
C VAL A 93 -18.74 7.47 -3.11
N THR A 94 -17.93 6.68 -3.81
CA THR A 94 -16.89 5.86 -3.22
C THR A 94 -15.56 6.32 -3.78
N ALA A 95 -14.53 6.36 -2.94
CA ALA A 95 -13.18 6.71 -3.34
C ALA A 95 -12.21 5.60 -2.91
N ASN A 96 -12.48 4.37 -3.43
CA ASN A 96 -11.64 3.21 -3.13
C ASN A 96 -10.38 3.25 -3.99
N PHE A 97 -9.24 3.46 -3.36
CA PHE A 97 -7.93 3.37 -3.99
C PHE A 97 -6.85 3.01 -2.98
N ILE A 98 -5.70 2.60 -3.49
CA ILE A 98 -4.55 2.20 -2.68
C ILE A 98 -3.46 3.26 -2.80
N VAL A 99 -2.89 3.65 -1.65
CA VAL A 99 -1.56 4.26 -1.57
C VAL A 99 -0.61 3.22 -1.02
N ARG A 100 0.35 2.78 -1.81
CA ARG A 100 1.42 1.89 -1.36
C ARG A 100 2.73 2.63 -1.21
N THR A 101 3.51 2.28 -0.22
CA THR A 101 4.82 2.91 0.01
C THR A 101 5.79 1.99 0.73
N PRO A 102 7.06 1.95 0.30
CA PRO A 102 8.12 1.25 1.02
C PRO A 102 8.59 2.07 2.23
N MET A 103 8.54 1.47 3.42
CA MET A 103 9.01 2.06 4.69
C MET A 103 10.13 1.25 5.31
N GLY A 104 10.76 1.80 6.34
CA GLY A 104 11.77 1.14 7.17
C GLY A 104 13.20 1.42 6.76
N GLY A 105 14.11 1.14 7.68
CA GLY A 105 15.55 1.37 7.58
C GLY A 105 16.34 0.14 7.11
N GLY A 106 17.66 0.15 7.42
CA GLY A 106 18.53 -1.01 7.21
C GLY A 106 19.08 -1.17 5.78
N ARG A 107 18.86 -0.18 4.88
CA ARG A 107 19.35 -0.21 3.49
C ARG A 107 20.40 0.85 3.15
N GLY A 108 20.83 1.65 4.12
CA GLY A 108 21.86 2.67 3.91
C GLY A 108 21.44 3.95 3.19
N TYR A 109 20.13 4.22 3.08
CA TYR A 109 19.61 5.41 2.39
C TYR A 109 19.66 6.70 3.23
N GLY A 110 20.17 6.64 4.47
CA GLY A 110 20.26 7.79 5.37
C GLY A 110 18.94 8.12 6.08
N PRO A 111 18.94 9.18 6.91
CA PRO A 111 17.84 9.45 7.84
C PRO A 111 16.53 9.87 7.17
N THR A 112 16.57 10.47 5.98
CA THR A 112 15.41 10.98 5.26
C THR A 112 14.76 9.96 4.32
N HIS A 113 15.28 8.71 4.30
CA HIS A 113 14.78 7.62 3.46
C HIS A 113 14.68 6.30 4.23
N SER A 114 14.62 6.36 5.57
CA SER A 114 14.71 5.17 6.43
C SER A 114 13.68 5.15 7.54
N GLN A 115 12.72 6.07 7.52
CA GLN A 115 11.73 6.23 8.58
C GLN A 115 10.52 5.29 8.36
N THR A 116 9.77 5.07 9.43
CA THR A 116 8.45 4.44 9.42
C THR A 116 7.48 5.42 10.07
N LEU A 117 6.65 6.05 9.25
CA LEU A 117 5.83 7.21 9.63
C LEU A 117 4.32 6.89 9.68
N ASP A 118 3.95 5.63 9.70
CA ASP A 118 2.57 5.11 9.71
C ASP A 118 1.73 5.70 10.84
N ARG A 119 2.33 5.93 12.01
CA ARG A 119 1.64 6.51 13.18
C ARG A 119 1.05 7.90 12.92
N HIS A 120 1.60 8.66 11.97
CA HIS A 120 1.05 9.98 11.61
C HIS A 120 -0.29 9.90 10.88
N PHE A 121 -0.63 8.72 10.38
CA PHE A 121 -1.86 8.42 9.65
C PHE A 121 -2.88 7.64 10.51
N MET A 122 -2.47 7.15 11.68
CA MET A 122 -3.37 6.44 12.58
C MET A 122 -4.46 7.38 13.11
N GLY A 123 -5.67 6.85 13.18
CA GLY A 123 -6.83 7.62 13.68
C GLY A 123 -7.50 8.53 12.65
N ILE A 124 -7.05 8.54 11.38
CA ILE A 124 -7.75 9.23 10.30
C ILE A 124 -9.01 8.41 9.97
N PRO A 125 -10.23 8.96 10.18
CA PRO A 125 -11.46 8.26 9.84
C PRO A 125 -11.54 7.94 8.35
N GLY A 126 -11.96 6.73 7.99
CA GLY A 126 -12.07 6.30 6.59
C GLY A 126 -10.75 5.87 5.94
N LEU A 127 -9.63 5.90 6.66
CA LEU A 127 -8.36 5.34 6.21
C LEU A 127 -8.12 3.98 6.85
N SER A 128 -7.89 2.97 6.01
CA SER A 128 -7.35 1.68 6.44
C SER A 128 -5.83 1.67 6.29
N ILE A 129 -5.11 1.15 7.28
CA ILE A 129 -3.65 0.99 7.22
C ILE A 129 -3.31 -0.49 7.34
N VAL A 130 -2.59 -1.00 6.37
CA VAL A 130 -2.19 -2.41 6.29
C VAL A 130 -0.69 -2.51 6.09
N ALA A 131 -0.01 -3.23 6.97
CA ALA A 131 1.42 -3.55 6.82
C ALA A 131 1.57 -4.97 6.29
N LEU A 132 2.27 -5.11 5.15
CA LEU A 132 2.60 -6.42 4.60
C LEU A 132 3.65 -7.13 5.44
N ASN A 133 3.63 -8.44 5.38
CA ASN A 133 4.59 -9.30 6.06
C ASN A 133 4.97 -10.50 5.17
N THR A 134 5.96 -11.28 5.58
CA THR A 134 6.44 -12.43 4.81
C THR A 134 5.66 -13.72 5.09
N LEU A 135 4.69 -13.72 6.00
CA LEU A 135 3.93 -14.91 6.38
C LEU A 135 2.65 -15.08 5.56
N LEU A 136 2.16 -14.01 4.95
CA LEU A 136 0.96 -14.01 4.12
C LEU A 136 1.29 -13.59 2.70
N ASP A 137 0.67 -14.27 1.72
CA ASP A 137 0.67 -13.81 0.34
C ASP A 137 -0.06 -12.46 0.24
N PRO A 138 0.55 -11.40 -0.27
CA PRO A 138 -0.11 -10.11 -0.43
C PRO A 138 -1.20 -10.11 -1.51
N GLN A 139 -1.21 -11.06 -2.44
CA GLN A 139 -2.15 -11.05 -3.56
C GLN A 139 -3.63 -11.08 -3.11
N PRO A 140 -4.07 -12.00 -2.21
CA PRO A 140 -5.45 -11.99 -1.73
C PRO A 140 -5.81 -10.70 -1.01
N LEU A 141 -4.88 -10.11 -0.25
CA LEU A 141 -5.10 -8.84 0.45
C LEU A 141 -5.39 -7.69 -0.53
N TYR A 142 -4.55 -7.53 -1.55
CA TYR A 142 -4.79 -6.51 -2.59
C TYR A 142 -6.10 -6.73 -3.35
N GLN A 143 -6.51 -7.98 -3.56
CA GLN A 143 -7.82 -8.30 -4.15
C GLN A 143 -8.97 -7.91 -3.22
N THR A 144 -8.85 -8.22 -1.93
CA THR A 144 -9.85 -7.82 -0.92
C THR A 144 -10.01 -6.31 -0.87
N ILE A 145 -8.92 -5.54 -0.88
CA ILE A 145 -8.98 -4.08 -0.93
C ILE A 145 -9.73 -3.60 -2.18
N ALA A 146 -9.44 -4.19 -3.34
CA ALA A 146 -10.08 -3.80 -4.58
C ALA A 146 -11.59 -4.10 -4.61
N GLU A 147 -12.01 -5.20 -3.98
CA GLU A 147 -13.40 -5.70 -4.01
C GLU A 147 -14.27 -5.14 -2.89
N GLN A 148 -13.70 -4.93 -1.71
CA GLN A 148 -14.43 -4.59 -0.49
C GLN A 148 -14.09 -3.22 0.08
N GLY A 149 -13.05 -2.57 -0.45
CA GLY A 149 -12.67 -1.25 0.00
C GLY A 149 -13.74 -0.21 -0.35
N GLN A 150 -14.08 0.63 0.62
CA GLN A 150 -15.03 1.72 0.43
C GLN A 150 -14.34 3.09 0.41
N SER A 151 -13.08 3.13 0.80
CA SER A 151 -12.28 4.33 0.90
C SER A 151 -10.79 4.01 0.69
N ILE A 152 -9.93 4.96 1.00
CA ILE A 152 -8.49 4.85 0.84
C ILE A 152 -7.87 3.78 1.75
N THR A 153 -6.95 2.98 1.21
CA THR A 153 -6.11 2.06 1.97
C THR A 153 -4.63 2.42 1.79
N LEU A 154 -3.93 2.67 2.91
CA LEU A 154 -2.48 2.80 2.94
C LEU A 154 -1.86 1.41 3.14
N VAL A 155 -1.09 0.95 2.16
CA VAL A 155 -0.35 -0.31 2.22
C VAL A 155 1.13 -0.02 2.45
N ILE A 156 1.63 -0.48 3.60
CA ILE A 156 3.02 -0.31 4.01
C ILE A 156 3.80 -1.57 3.65
N GLU A 157 4.88 -1.38 2.93
CA GLU A 157 5.77 -2.45 2.49
C GLU A 157 7.16 -2.25 3.11
N ASN A 158 7.67 -3.23 3.84
CA ASN A 158 9.01 -3.12 4.41
C ASN A 158 10.08 -3.33 3.34
N LYS A 159 10.99 -2.38 3.18
CA LYS A 159 12.05 -2.40 2.17
C LYS A 159 12.94 -3.63 2.23
N LEU A 160 13.16 -4.18 3.42
CA LEU A 160 13.99 -5.39 3.59
C LEU A 160 13.28 -6.66 3.10
N GLN A 161 11.95 -6.63 3.03
CA GLN A 161 11.15 -7.81 2.66
C GLN A 161 11.06 -8.03 1.14
N TYR A 162 11.35 -7.03 0.30
CA TYR A 162 11.27 -7.18 -1.15
C TYR A 162 12.18 -8.27 -1.74
N ALA A 163 13.29 -8.56 -1.09
CA ALA A 163 14.20 -9.62 -1.49
C ALA A 163 13.97 -10.94 -0.75
N GLN A 164 12.96 -11.02 0.11
CA GLN A 164 12.67 -12.21 0.90
C GLN A 164 11.55 -13.02 0.24
N ALA A 165 11.73 -14.33 0.24
CA ALA A 165 10.63 -15.23 -0.11
C ALA A 165 9.56 -15.22 0.99
N LEU A 166 8.32 -15.49 0.61
CA LEU A 166 7.26 -15.76 1.58
C LEU A 166 7.65 -16.95 2.45
N ARG A 167 7.54 -16.83 3.75
CA ARG A 167 7.91 -17.86 4.71
C ARG A 167 6.71 -18.75 4.99
N ALA A 168 6.83 -20.01 4.67
CA ALA A 168 5.84 -21.03 5.03
C ALA A 168 5.95 -21.42 6.52
N GLU A 169 7.15 -21.30 7.14
CA GLU A 169 7.43 -21.80 8.48
C GLU A 169 8.03 -20.70 9.37
N LEU A 170 7.62 -20.72 10.62
CA LEU A 170 8.20 -19.89 11.69
C LEU A 170 9.47 -20.56 12.26
N PRO A 171 10.32 -19.79 12.96
CA PRO A 171 11.37 -20.38 13.78
C PRO A 171 10.80 -21.42 14.75
N PRO A 172 11.58 -22.47 15.10
CA PRO A 172 11.17 -23.44 16.11
C PRO A 172 10.76 -22.79 17.41
N GLY A 173 9.72 -23.29 18.05
CA GLY A 173 9.18 -22.75 19.29
C GLY A 173 8.18 -21.60 19.14
N PHE A 174 7.78 -21.26 17.90
CA PHE A 174 6.75 -20.26 17.61
C PHE A 174 5.67 -20.80 16.69
N ARG A 175 4.45 -20.34 16.92
CA ARG A 175 3.29 -20.59 16.05
C ARG A 175 2.59 -19.30 15.62
N ALA A 176 2.07 -19.30 14.41
CA ALA A 176 1.27 -18.20 13.88
C ALA A 176 -0.22 -18.53 13.94
N PHE A 177 -1.01 -17.53 14.24
CA PHE A 177 -2.45 -17.53 14.13
C PHE A 177 -2.84 -16.40 13.17
N VAL A 178 -3.66 -16.71 12.20
CA VAL A 178 -4.18 -15.74 11.24
C VAL A 178 -5.66 -15.53 11.54
N THR A 179 -6.09 -14.29 11.70
CA THR A 179 -7.51 -13.97 11.87
C THR A 179 -8.29 -14.21 10.58
N LEU A 180 -9.61 -14.41 10.71
CA LEU A 180 -10.51 -14.65 9.56
C LEU A 180 -11.13 -13.36 9.01
N GLU A 181 -10.62 -12.22 9.40
CA GLU A 181 -11.10 -10.91 8.97
C GLU A 181 -10.72 -10.62 7.51
N ALA A 182 -11.39 -9.65 6.88
CA ALA A 182 -11.08 -9.20 5.52
C ALA A 182 -9.63 -8.69 5.38
N PHE A 183 -9.11 -8.08 6.44
CA PHE A 183 -7.71 -7.70 6.59
C PHE A 183 -7.08 -8.57 7.68
N PRO A 184 -6.56 -9.76 7.35
CA PRO A 184 -6.13 -10.72 8.35
C PRO A 184 -4.92 -10.22 9.14
N THR A 185 -4.97 -10.37 10.44
CA THR A 185 -3.86 -10.11 11.36
C THR A 185 -3.13 -11.40 11.67
N VAL A 186 -1.80 -11.36 11.63
CA VAL A 186 -0.95 -12.49 12.02
C VAL A 186 -0.47 -12.28 13.46
N TRP A 187 -0.84 -13.19 14.33
CA TRP A 187 -0.34 -13.26 15.70
C TRP A 187 0.74 -14.33 15.78
N ILE A 188 1.93 -13.96 16.27
CA ILE A 188 3.01 -14.90 16.53
C ILE A 188 3.10 -15.08 18.05
N LYS A 189 2.99 -16.31 18.49
CA LYS A 189 3.07 -16.67 19.93
C LYS A 189 4.12 -17.76 20.12
N PRO A 190 4.85 -17.76 21.24
CA PRO A 190 5.69 -18.90 21.61
C PRO A 190 4.82 -20.13 21.86
N ASP A 191 5.36 -21.30 21.64
CA ASP A 191 4.73 -22.54 22.06
C ASP A 191 4.69 -22.61 23.59
N ALA A 192 3.61 -23.19 24.14
CA ALA A 192 3.35 -23.21 25.59
C ALA A 192 4.48 -23.86 26.44
N THR A 193 5.42 -24.52 25.80
CA THR A 193 6.58 -25.19 26.43
C THR A 193 7.83 -24.30 26.52
N THR A 194 7.80 -23.05 26.05
CA THR A 194 8.97 -22.16 26.00
C THR A 194 8.87 -20.96 26.97
N VAL A 195 7.87 -20.94 27.83
CA VAL A 195 7.74 -19.93 28.89
C VAL A 195 7.94 -20.62 30.23
N ASP A 196 9.19 -20.68 30.66
CA ASP A 196 9.59 -20.86 32.08
C ASP A 196 9.84 -19.48 32.69
#